data_9a07d4687008860c9e8387de77b721f9
#
_entry.id   9a07d4687008860c9e8387de77b721f9
#
_cell.length_a   1.000
_cell.length_b   1.000
_cell.length_c   1.000
_cell.angle_alpha   90.00
_cell.angle_beta   90.00
_cell.angle_gamma   90.00
#
_symmetry.space_group_name_H-M   'P 1'
#
loop_
_entity.id
_entity.type
_entity.pdbx_description
1 polymer ?
#
loop_
_entity_poly.entity_id
_entity_poly.type
_entity_poly.pdbx_seq_one_letter_code
_entity_poly.pdbx_strand_id
1 'polypeptide(L)'
;MTVATAQSTSALRVHESKNVELVAYHSLGKRPNFKMAMQVVAGRWYLYTGHFWHNGWTIVDVTDPYRPEVVKQWEGPKVNTWTLQVQVAEGKLITALEKIGTWLDPGRAALWGFDPSQPTWEEGALIWDVKSPLEPRLLGHFKTGGFGTHRNFYDGGRYMHLAANMEGYRSNIYVIVDISDPANPREVSRWAVKGQRRDEPAEPQLASLHGPPYVEGDRAWLSYGRAGAVLLDISDVTRPRLVSQFSIGDFGSIMGCHTYLPLKERKMAILTTEAILEDNRDSANLVALMDMSDETKPRAMSILPTPIPSEQASYSSYAQRGGKFGPHNIHMPHHQSCLAKVGNLLHLTYFAGGLRLYDIRDPYQPREIGYFVPGDPQERLARPYLPTKLVPQYEDILIDSRGFIYVGDRNYGLTVLRYTGPDLGGG
;
A
#
# COMPACT_ATOMS: atom_id res chain seq x y z
N MET A 1 23.28 18.63 -11.38
CA MET A 1 22.39 17.54 -10.93
C MET A 1 23.18 16.25 -11.05
N THR A 2 23.58 15.67 -9.92
CA THR A 2 24.36 14.43 -9.91
C THR A 2 23.38 13.28 -10.09
N VAL A 3 23.42 12.61 -11.22
CA VAL A 3 22.66 11.38 -11.47
C VAL A 3 23.22 10.31 -10.54
N ALA A 4 22.42 9.85 -9.59
CA ALA A 4 22.80 8.73 -8.74
C ALA A 4 22.81 7.46 -9.61
N THR A 5 23.98 6.96 -9.94
CA THR A 5 24.18 5.70 -10.66
C THR A 5 23.59 4.54 -9.86
N ALA A 6 23.03 3.56 -10.56
CA ALA A 6 22.55 2.31 -9.98
C ALA A 6 23.62 1.72 -9.05
N GLN A 7 23.30 1.55 -7.78
CA GLN A 7 24.19 0.86 -6.86
C GLN A 7 24.15 -0.63 -7.20
N SER A 8 25.33 -1.25 -7.23
CA SER A 8 25.47 -2.65 -7.59
C SER A 8 24.68 -3.56 -6.63
N THR A 9 24.18 -4.68 -7.12
CA THR A 9 23.51 -5.74 -6.35
C THR A 9 24.30 -6.20 -5.12
N SER A 10 25.61 -5.89 -5.06
CA SER A 10 26.47 -6.18 -3.92
C SER A 10 26.10 -5.43 -2.62
N ALA A 11 25.28 -4.38 -2.69
CA ALA A 11 24.85 -3.61 -1.52
C ALA A 11 23.72 -4.29 -0.73
N LEU A 12 22.94 -5.16 -1.37
CA LEU A 12 21.84 -5.90 -0.73
C LEU A 12 22.29 -7.34 -0.44
N ARG A 13 22.43 -7.70 0.82
CA ARG A 13 22.71 -9.09 1.21
C ARG A 13 21.41 -9.87 1.20
N VAL A 14 21.38 -10.99 0.48
CA VAL A 14 20.30 -11.97 0.58
C VAL A 14 20.49 -12.72 1.88
N HIS A 15 19.45 -12.79 2.70
CA HIS A 15 19.46 -13.56 3.93
C HIS A 15 18.81 -14.93 3.71
N GLU A 16 17.59 -14.94 3.16
CA GLU A 16 16.81 -16.15 2.87
C GLU A 16 16.07 -15.96 1.54
N SER A 17 16.09 -16.98 0.70
CA SER A 17 15.36 -16.95 -0.58
C SER A 17 14.94 -18.36 -1.00
N LYS A 18 13.72 -18.48 -1.54
CA LYS A 18 13.19 -19.68 -2.17
C LYS A 18 12.33 -19.29 -3.38
N ASN A 19 12.67 -19.84 -4.56
CA ASN A 19 11.96 -19.56 -5.81
C ASN A 19 11.85 -18.05 -6.17
N VAL A 20 12.78 -17.23 -5.68
CA VAL A 20 12.87 -15.79 -5.97
C VAL A 20 14.33 -15.41 -6.09
N GLU A 21 14.68 -14.70 -7.15
CA GLU A 21 16.01 -14.14 -7.37
C GLU A 21 16.04 -12.61 -7.23
N LEU A 22 17.19 -12.09 -6.80
CA LEU A 22 17.46 -10.66 -6.78
C LEU A 22 17.91 -10.22 -8.17
N VAL A 23 17.18 -9.26 -8.75
CA VAL A 23 17.50 -8.67 -10.06
C VAL A 23 18.30 -7.38 -9.89
N ALA A 24 17.83 -6.45 -9.07
CA ALA A 24 18.48 -5.18 -8.84
C ALA A 24 18.09 -4.57 -7.49
N TYR A 25 18.87 -3.57 -7.08
CA TYR A 25 18.58 -2.73 -5.93
C TYR A 25 18.90 -1.25 -6.22
N HIS A 26 18.06 -0.35 -5.71
CA HIS A 26 18.29 1.08 -5.78
C HIS A 26 17.87 1.79 -4.49
N SER A 27 18.76 2.60 -3.90
CA SER A 27 18.50 3.30 -2.64
C SER A 27 17.55 4.49 -2.74
N LEU A 28 17.08 4.85 -3.94
CA LEU A 28 16.24 6.02 -4.22
C LEU A 28 16.82 7.35 -3.69
N GLY A 29 18.15 7.47 -3.69
CA GLY A 29 18.83 8.62 -3.07
C GLY A 29 18.68 8.62 -1.55
N LYS A 30 18.69 7.45 -0.92
CA LYS A 30 18.48 7.22 0.53
C LYS A 30 17.10 7.66 1.01
N ARG A 31 16.05 7.44 0.18
CA ARG A 31 14.67 7.72 0.57
C ARG A 31 13.93 6.43 0.94
N PRO A 32 13.15 6.44 2.03
CA PRO A 32 12.25 5.36 2.36
C PRO A 32 11.22 5.19 1.25
N ASN A 33 10.98 3.96 0.79
CA ASN A 33 9.97 3.66 -0.22
C ASN A 33 8.65 3.28 0.44
N PHE A 34 7.54 3.72 -0.15
CA PHE A 34 6.20 3.32 0.29
C PHE A 34 5.36 2.88 -0.91
N LYS A 35 4.21 3.50 -1.19
CA LYS A 35 3.32 3.07 -2.27
C LYS A 35 3.92 3.29 -3.64
N MET A 36 3.75 2.29 -4.52
CA MET A 36 4.21 2.32 -5.89
C MET A 36 3.06 2.27 -6.89
N ALA A 37 3.27 2.88 -8.05
CA ALA A 37 2.40 2.80 -9.23
C ALA A 37 3.25 2.79 -10.50
N MET A 38 2.70 2.35 -11.64
CA MET A 38 3.48 2.21 -12.87
C MET A 38 2.67 2.64 -14.08
N GLN A 39 3.36 3.25 -15.05
CA GLN A 39 2.83 3.43 -16.40
C GLN A 39 3.92 3.18 -17.44
N VAL A 40 3.48 2.90 -18.68
CA VAL A 40 4.35 2.80 -19.85
C VAL A 40 4.05 3.96 -20.80
N VAL A 41 5.10 4.72 -21.16
CA VAL A 41 5.00 5.84 -22.09
C VAL A 41 6.05 5.67 -23.16
N ALA A 42 5.64 5.65 -24.43
CA ALA A 42 6.52 5.47 -25.60
C ALA A 42 7.48 4.25 -25.45
N GLY A 43 6.98 3.15 -24.92
CA GLY A 43 7.75 1.92 -24.70
C GLY A 43 8.70 1.95 -23.49
N ARG A 44 8.77 3.03 -22.75
CA ARG A 44 9.55 3.15 -21.51
C ARG A 44 8.66 2.93 -20.29
N TRP A 45 9.22 2.24 -19.31
CA TRP A 45 8.54 1.82 -18.08
C TRP A 45 8.91 2.75 -16.93
N TYR A 46 7.94 3.43 -16.36
CA TYR A 46 8.15 4.37 -15.28
C TYR A 46 7.42 3.93 -14.01
N LEU A 47 8.20 3.69 -12.97
CA LEU A 47 7.73 3.39 -11.63
C LEU A 47 7.67 4.68 -10.82
N TYR A 48 6.50 4.99 -10.28
CA TYR A 48 6.27 6.11 -9.35
C TYR A 48 6.28 5.56 -7.93
N THR A 49 6.91 6.27 -7.01
CA THR A 49 6.90 5.88 -5.61
C THR A 49 6.77 7.07 -4.67
N GLY A 50 5.84 6.96 -3.70
CA GLY A 50 5.72 7.89 -2.59
C GLY A 50 6.73 7.58 -1.50
N HIS A 51 7.04 8.57 -0.69
CA HIS A 51 8.02 8.43 0.39
C HIS A 51 7.41 8.73 1.74
N PHE A 52 7.90 8.07 2.77
CA PHE A 52 7.57 8.39 4.15
C PHE A 52 8.03 9.81 4.53
N TRP A 53 7.42 10.32 5.54
CA TRP A 53 7.60 11.68 6.06
C TRP A 53 7.29 12.69 4.94
N HIS A 54 7.98 13.76 4.85
CA HIS A 54 7.78 14.80 3.84
C HIS A 54 8.81 14.73 2.70
N ASN A 55 9.16 13.53 2.26
CA ASN A 55 10.18 13.32 1.24
C ASN A 55 9.65 13.35 -0.21
N GLY A 56 8.36 13.68 -0.41
CA GLY A 56 7.77 13.79 -1.73
C GLY A 56 7.56 12.44 -2.44
N TRP A 57 7.80 12.42 -3.73
CA TRP A 57 7.70 11.22 -4.56
C TRP A 57 8.77 11.21 -5.67
N THR A 58 9.02 10.03 -6.23
CA THR A 58 10.10 9.80 -7.20
C THR A 58 9.57 9.04 -8.41
N ILE A 59 10.12 9.32 -9.60
CA ILE A 59 9.95 8.51 -10.79
C ILE A 59 11.26 7.76 -11.05
N VAL A 60 11.14 6.46 -11.21
CA VAL A 60 12.25 5.56 -11.55
C VAL A 60 11.97 4.99 -12.94
N ASP A 61 12.90 5.14 -13.86
CA ASP A 61 12.88 4.42 -15.11
C ASP A 61 13.31 2.98 -14.87
N VAL A 62 12.41 2.05 -15.15
CA VAL A 62 12.60 0.61 -15.01
C VAL A 62 12.44 -0.11 -16.34
N THR A 63 12.69 0.59 -17.45
CA THR A 63 12.69 0.01 -18.81
C THR A 63 13.67 -1.14 -18.88
N ASP A 64 14.87 -0.97 -18.34
CA ASP A 64 15.77 -2.06 -17.97
C ASP A 64 15.65 -2.33 -16.47
N PRO A 65 14.93 -3.38 -16.04
CA PRO A 65 14.74 -3.67 -14.62
C PRO A 65 16.02 -4.09 -13.89
N TYR A 66 17.08 -4.45 -14.63
CA TYR A 66 18.41 -4.73 -14.08
C TYR A 66 19.18 -3.44 -13.73
N ARG A 67 18.75 -2.30 -14.27
CA ARG A 67 19.37 -0.98 -14.08
C ARG A 67 18.33 0.11 -13.85
N PRO A 68 17.59 0.05 -12.71
CA PRO A 68 16.63 1.10 -12.38
C PRO A 68 17.34 2.45 -12.20
N GLU A 69 16.80 3.50 -12.79
CA GLU A 69 17.36 4.85 -12.76
C GLU A 69 16.35 5.87 -12.22
N VAL A 70 16.72 6.63 -11.20
CA VAL A 70 15.91 7.77 -10.75
C VAL A 70 15.97 8.89 -11.79
N VAL A 71 14.86 9.18 -12.44
CA VAL A 71 14.78 10.19 -13.51
C VAL A 71 14.14 11.50 -13.07
N LYS A 72 13.33 11.46 -12.02
CA LYS A 72 12.69 12.67 -11.46
C LYS A 72 12.39 12.50 -9.99
N GLN A 73 12.54 13.58 -9.24
CA GLN A 73 12.11 13.68 -7.84
C GLN A 73 11.33 14.98 -7.65
N TRP A 74 10.22 14.88 -6.93
CA TRP A 74 9.48 16.02 -6.42
C TRP A 74 9.60 16.04 -4.90
N GLU A 75 10.02 17.17 -4.37
CA GLU A 75 10.05 17.37 -2.94
C GLU A 75 8.68 17.84 -2.45
N GLY A 76 8.13 17.11 -1.52
CA GLY A 76 6.82 17.42 -0.93
C GLY A 76 6.86 18.55 0.09
N PRO A 77 5.71 18.82 0.72
CA PRO A 77 5.64 19.71 1.86
C PRO A 77 6.64 19.28 2.94
N LYS A 78 7.34 20.27 3.53
CA LYS A 78 8.46 19.99 4.45
C LYS A 78 8.06 19.88 5.91
N VAL A 79 6.79 20.15 6.23
CA VAL A 79 6.30 20.21 7.61
C VAL A 79 5.08 19.32 7.76
N ASN A 80 5.13 18.42 8.73
CA ASN A 80 4.02 17.65 9.29
C ASN A 80 3.14 16.92 8.27
N THR A 81 3.64 16.70 7.04
CA THR A 81 2.86 16.13 5.95
C THR A 81 3.53 14.87 5.42
N TRP A 82 2.78 13.77 5.37
CA TRP A 82 3.17 12.57 4.66
C TRP A 82 2.80 12.63 3.18
N THR A 83 3.66 12.03 2.35
CA THR A 83 3.51 11.94 0.89
C THR A 83 3.59 10.50 0.41
N LEU A 84 2.95 9.60 1.15
CA LEU A 84 3.12 8.14 1.04
C LEU A 84 2.55 7.53 -0.24
N GLN A 85 1.45 8.08 -0.74
CA GLN A 85 0.59 7.41 -1.69
C GLN A 85 0.69 8.02 -3.08
N VAL A 86 0.77 7.14 -4.07
CA VAL A 86 0.76 7.48 -5.49
C VAL A 86 -0.15 6.50 -6.24
N GLN A 87 -0.87 6.99 -7.26
CA GLN A 87 -1.59 6.18 -8.24
C GLN A 87 -1.49 6.84 -9.60
N VAL A 88 -1.25 6.08 -10.65
CA VAL A 88 -1.11 6.60 -12.00
C VAL A 88 -1.96 5.84 -13.00
N ALA A 89 -2.73 6.55 -13.80
CA ALA A 89 -3.47 6.02 -14.93
C ALA A 89 -3.72 7.13 -15.95
N GLU A 90 -3.81 6.80 -17.24
CA GLU A 90 -4.14 7.72 -18.33
C GLU A 90 -3.31 9.03 -18.32
N GLY A 91 -2.04 8.92 -17.92
CA GLY A 91 -1.14 10.08 -17.84
C GLY A 91 -1.47 11.09 -16.73
N LYS A 92 -2.33 10.70 -15.77
CA LYS A 92 -2.56 11.46 -14.55
C LYS A 92 -1.97 10.70 -13.35
N LEU A 93 -1.25 11.41 -12.49
CA LEU A 93 -0.75 10.90 -11.22
C LEU A 93 -1.53 11.56 -10.10
N ILE A 94 -2.07 10.75 -9.19
CA ILE A 94 -2.70 11.20 -7.96
C ILE A 94 -1.75 10.94 -6.80
N THR A 95 -1.42 11.99 -6.03
CA THR A 95 -0.57 11.87 -4.84
C THR A 95 -1.32 12.36 -3.61
N ALA A 96 -1.22 11.63 -2.51
CA ALA A 96 -1.90 11.99 -1.28
C ALA A 96 -1.04 12.88 -0.39
N LEU A 97 -1.69 13.77 0.34
CA LEU A 97 -1.13 14.57 1.42
C LEU A 97 -1.89 14.26 2.71
N GLU A 98 -1.17 13.85 3.75
CA GLU A 98 -1.75 13.48 5.03
C GLU A 98 -0.93 14.07 6.18
N LYS A 99 -1.61 14.60 7.19
CA LYS A 99 -0.98 15.01 8.46
C LYS A 99 -0.25 13.84 9.11
N ILE A 100 0.97 14.04 9.53
CA ILE A 100 1.77 13.02 10.24
C ILE A 100 1.10 12.64 11.57
N GLY A 101 0.89 11.34 11.76
CA GLY A 101 0.54 10.78 13.07
C GLY A 101 -0.85 11.13 13.57
N THR A 102 -1.84 11.26 12.69
CA THR A 102 -3.22 11.63 13.04
C THR A 102 -3.88 10.73 14.08
N TRP A 103 -3.46 9.46 14.16
CA TRP A 103 -3.98 8.46 15.11
C TRP A 103 -3.09 8.26 16.34
N LEU A 104 -2.00 9.03 16.46
CA LEU A 104 -1.05 8.92 17.55
C LEU A 104 -1.29 10.02 18.58
N ASP A 105 -0.98 9.73 19.84
CA ASP A 105 -0.83 10.79 20.83
C ASP A 105 0.34 11.72 20.45
N PRO A 106 0.37 12.97 20.98
CA PRO A 106 1.37 13.96 20.58
C PRO A 106 2.83 13.50 20.75
N GLY A 107 3.13 12.72 21.80
CA GLY A 107 4.47 12.19 22.03
C GLY A 107 4.89 11.18 20.98
N ARG A 108 4.00 10.27 20.61
CA ARG A 108 4.24 9.31 19.53
C ARG A 108 4.27 9.99 18.16
N ALA A 109 3.40 10.98 17.91
CA ALA A 109 3.41 11.73 16.65
C ALA A 109 4.77 12.40 16.42
N ALA A 110 5.43 12.93 17.46
CA ALA A 110 6.78 13.48 17.39
C ALA A 110 7.83 12.43 16.95
N LEU A 111 7.74 11.20 17.44
CA LEU A 111 8.61 10.09 16.99
C LEU A 111 8.41 9.79 15.49
N TRP A 112 7.22 10.00 14.96
CA TRP A 112 6.92 9.87 13.52
C TRP A 112 7.24 11.12 12.71
N GLY A 113 7.80 12.15 13.33
CA GLY A 113 8.29 13.36 12.67
C GLY A 113 7.34 14.54 12.69
N PHE A 114 6.25 14.48 13.47
CA PHE A 114 5.40 15.65 13.71
C PHE A 114 6.15 16.68 14.57
N ASP A 115 6.20 17.92 14.09
CA ASP A 115 6.76 19.07 14.82
C ASP A 115 5.63 19.88 15.44
N PRO A 116 5.41 19.83 16.75
CA PRO A 116 4.35 20.57 17.41
C PRO A 116 4.60 22.09 17.44
N SER A 117 5.84 22.54 17.22
CA SER A 117 6.16 23.96 17.14
C SER A 117 5.68 24.62 15.84
N GLN A 118 5.38 23.80 14.82
CA GLN A 118 4.83 24.21 13.54
C GLN A 118 3.52 23.44 13.29
N PRO A 119 2.39 23.85 13.88
CA PRO A 119 1.17 23.05 13.89
C PRO A 119 0.41 23.00 12.55
N THR A 120 1.05 23.39 11.45
CA THR A 120 0.49 23.38 10.10
C THR A 120 0.84 22.10 9.35
N TRP A 121 0.01 21.71 8.43
CA TRP A 121 0.25 20.63 7.47
C TRP A 121 -0.49 20.91 6.17
N GLU A 122 -0.11 20.23 5.10
CA GLU A 122 -0.90 20.16 3.88
C GLU A 122 -1.72 18.88 3.86
N GLU A 123 -2.89 18.94 3.19
CA GLU A 123 -3.87 17.85 3.23
C GLU A 123 -4.60 17.70 1.89
N GLY A 124 -5.13 16.49 1.63
CA GLY A 124 -5.93 16.20 0.47
C GLY A 124 -5.23 15.34 -0.58
N ALA A 125 -5.49 15.61 -1.85
CA ALA A 125 -4.89 14.92 -2.97
C ALA A 125 -4.48 15.87 -4.08
N LEU A 126 -3.25 15.73 -4.59
CA LEU A 126 -2.74 16.48 -5.73
C LEU A 126 -2.93 15.69 -7.01
N ILE A 127 -3.30 16.36 -8.08
CA ILE A 127 -3.52 15.80 -9.41
C ILE A 127 -2.45 16.35 -10.34
N TRP A 128 -1.68 15.46 -10.95
CA TRP A 128 -0.57 15.83 -11.84
C TRP A 128 -0.79 15.32 -13.26
N ASP A 129 -0.37 16.09 -14.26
CA ASP A 129 -0.14 15.61 -15.62
C ASP A 129 1.25 14.96 -15.68
N VAL A 130 1.28 13.68 -16.01
CA VAL A 130 2.51 12.88 -16.20
C VAL A 130 2.52 12.15 -17.53
N LYS A 131 1.81 12.70 -18.55
CA LYS A 131 1.93 12.23 -19.93
C LYS A 131 3.37 12.31 -20.44
N SER A 132 4.11 13.33 -19.98
CA SER A 132 5.57 13.41 -20.06
C SER A 132 6.15 13.15 -18.67
N PRO A 133 6.62 11.93 -18.37
CA PRO A 133 7.08 11.59 -17.01
C PRO A 133 8.28 12.42 -16.53
N LEU A 134 9.07 12.97 -17.45
CA LEU A 134 10.23 13.81 -17.11
C LEU A 134 9.84 15.26 -16.79
N GLU A 135 8.60 15.66 -17.13
CA GLU A 135 8.09 17.01 -16.97
C GLU A 135 6.70 17.02 -16.30
N PRO A 136 6.56 16.46 -15.09
CA PRO A 136 5.29 16.44 -14.38
C PRO A 136 4.81 17.85 -14.07
N ARG A 137 3.50 18.10 -14.30
CA ARG A 137 2.87 19.39 -14.04
C ARG A 137 1.71 19.23 -13.06
N LEU A 138 1.66 20.04 -12.03
CA LEU A 138 0.52 20.08 -11.13
C LEU A 138 -0.69 20.66 -11.89
N LEU A 139 -1.80 19.92 -11.86
CA LEU A 139 -3.07 20.32 -12.48
C LEU A 139 -4.04 20.89 -11.44
N GLY A 140 -4.14 20.27 -10.26
CA GLY A 140 -5.06 20.71 -9.24
C GLY A 140 -4.85 20.03 -7.88
N HIS A 141 -5.63 20.51 -6.91
CA HIS A 141 -5.57 20.08 -5.53
C HIS A 141 -6.99 19.92 -4.97
N PHE A 142 -7.37 18.68 -4.63
CA PHE A 142 -8.57 18.42 -3.85
C PHE A 142 -8.25 18.52 -2.36
N LYS A 143 -8.93 19.42 -1.64
CA LYS A 143 -8.77 19.59 -0.19
C LYS A 143 -9.86 18.86 0.58
N THR A 144 -9.47 18.20 1.67
CA THR A 144 -10.38 17.46 2.55
C THR A 144 -10.92 18.29 3.70
N GLY A 145 -10.27 19.40 4.04
CA GLY A 145 -10.60 20.23 5.20
C GLY A 145 -10.32 19.57 6.55
N GLY A 146 -9.71 18.38 6.52
CA GLY A 146 -9.39 17.58 7.71
C GLY A 146 -7.90 17.27 7.82
N PHE A 147 -7.58 16.00 8.05
CA PHE A 147 -6.19 15.55 8.18
C PHE A 147 -5.59 15.06 6.87
N GLY A 148 -6.36 15.00 5.79
CA GLY A 148 -5.90 14.64 4.46
C GLY A 148 -6.23 13.22 4.04
N THR A 149 -5.52 12.74 3.01
CA THR A 149 -5.77 11.47 2.36
C THR A 149 -4.74 10.44 2.79
N HIS A 150 -5.22 9.36 3.40
CA HIS A 150 -4.37 8.24 3.82
C HIS A 150 -4.09 7.28 2.68
N ARG A 151 -5.10 6.98 1.84
CA ARG A 151 -4.98 6.11 0.66
C ARG A 151 -5.81 6.66 -0.49
N ASN A 152 -5.33 6.44 -1.69
CA ASN A 152 -6.05 6.79 -2.92
C ASN A 152 -6.10 5.61 -3.87
N PHE A 153 -7.14 5.58 -4.70
CA PHE A 153 -7.29 4.68 -5.83
C PHE A 153 -7.69 5.49 -7.05
N TYR A 154 -7.01 5.25 -8.16
CA TYR A 154 -7.32 5.82 -9.46
C TYR A 154 -6.84 4.85 -10.54
N ASP A 155 -7.76 4.36 -11.34
CA ASP A 155 -7.50 3.42 -12.44
C ASP A 155 -7.72 4.05 -13.82
N GLY A 156 -8.04 5.35 -13.86
CA GLY A 156 -8.38 6.13 -15.04
C GLY A 156 -9.76 6.76 -14.97
N GLY A 157 -10.13 7.44 -16.04
CA GLY A 157 -11.46 8.02 -16.21
C GLY A 157 -11.72 9.24 -15.34
N ARG A 158 -12.99 9.36 -14.90
CA ARG A 158 -13.56 10.56 -14.30
C ARG A 158 -13.34 10.68 -12.80
N TYR A 159 -13.28 9.57 -12.07
CA TYR A 159 -13.35 9.59 -10.63
C TYR A 159 -12.08 9.09 -9.97
N MET A 160 -11.62 9.76 -8.93
CA MET A 160 -10.68 9.21 -7.96
C MET A 160 -11.42 8.85 -6.67
N HIS A 161 -10.94 7.82 -5.99
CA HIS A 161 -11.53 7.28 -4.78
C HIS A 161 -10.52 7.38 -3.63
N LEU A 162 -10.95 7.93 -2.50
CA LEU A 162 -10.05 8.26 -1.41
C LEU A 162 -10.50 7.59 -0.10
N ALA A 163 -9.52 7.13 0.66
CA ALA A 163 -9.62 6.91 2.09
C ALA A 163 -9.08 8.17 2.76
N ALA A 164 -9.94 9.08 3.18
CA ALA A 164 -9.55 10.42 3.60
C ALA A 164 -10.26 10.86 4.88
N ASN A 165 -9.55 11.62 5.69
CA ASN A 165 -10.15 12.33 6.80
C ASN A 165 -10.71 13.66 6.32
N MET A 166 -12.03 13.75 6.33
CA MET A 166 -12.78 14.93 5.93
C MET A 166 -13.14 15.78 7.16
N GLU A 167 -13.33 17.08 6.95
CA GLU A 167 -13.90 17.92 7.97
C GLU A 167 -15.24 17.35 8.49
N GLY A 168 -15.45 17.39 9.81
CA GLY A 168 -16.64 16.82 10.47
C GLY A 168 -16.53 15.33 10.79
N TYR A 169 -15.43 14.64 10.44
CA TYR A 169 -15.22 13.23 10.73
C TYR A 169 -14.06 12.99 11.70
N ARG A 170 -14.13 11.88 12.46
CA ARG A 170 -13.13 11.50 13.45
C ARG A 170 -11.93 10.75 12.86
N SER A 171 -12.13 10.10 11.71
CA SER A 171 -11.15 9.22 11.05
C SER A 171 -11.38 9.18 9.54
N ASN A 172 -10.60 8.38 8.82
CA ASN A 172 -10.74 8.28 7.37
C ASN A 172 -12.06 7.60 6.98
N ILE A 173 -12.70 8.17 5.98
CA ILE A 173 -13.93 7.68 5.34
C ILE A 173 -13.71 7.46 3.85
N TYR A 174 -14.67 6.86 3.17
CA TYR A 174 -14.66 6.74 1.72
C TYR A 174 -15.19 8.01 1.06
N VAL A 175 -14.44 8.52 0.07
CA VAL A 175 -14.81 9.74 -0.67
C VAL A 175 -14.63 9.50 -2.17
N ILE A 176 -15.63 9.89 -2.96
CA ILE A 176 -15.57 9.91 -4.43
C ILE A 176 -15.41 11.34 -4.90
N VAL A 177 -14.43 11.58 -5.75
CA VAL A 177 -14.09 12.90 -6.27
C VAL A 177 -14.09 12.89 -7.79
N ASP A 178 -14.83 13.82 -8.40
CA ASP A 178 -14.84 14.06 -9.84
C ASP A 178 -13.61 14.88 -10.23
N ILE A 179 -12.80 14.35 -11.12
CA ILE A 179 -11.61 14.98 -11.68
C ILE A 179 -11.69 15.16 -13.20
N SER A 180 -12.91 15.20 -13.76
CA SER A 180 -13.10 15.51 -15.20
C SER A 180 -12.51 16.86 -15.57
N ASP A 181 -12.57 17.85 -14.66
CA ASP A 181 -11.75 19.06 -14.67
C ASP A 181 -10.72 18.96 -13.52
N PRO A 182 -9.50 18.50 -13.81
CA PRO A 182 -8.52 18.29 -12.75
C PRO A 182 -8.04 19.58 -12.08
N ALA A 183 -8.26 20.75 -12.68
CA ALA A 183 -7.96 22.04 -12.06
C ALA A 183 -9.00 22.41 -10.98
N ASN A 184 -10.21 21.88 -11.09
CA ASN A 184 -11.32 22.13 -10.18
C ASN A 184 -11.94 20.81 -9.70
N PRO A 185 -11.22 19.95 -8.99
CA PRO A 185 -11.72 18.67 -8.51
C PRO A 185 -12.88 18.89 -7.53
N ARG A 186 -13.93 18.04 -7.63
CA ARG A 186 -15.16 18.21 -6.82
C ARG A 186 -15.54 16.92 -6.14
N GLU A 187 -15.87 17.00 -4.86
CA GLU A 187 -16.51 15.91 -4.16
C GLU A 187 -17.85 15.55 -4.81
N VAL A 188 -18.07 14.26 -5.06
CA VAL A 188 -19.33 13.71 -5.56
C VAL A 188 -20.15 13.15 -4.41
N SER A 189 -19.52 12.35 -3.57
CA SER A 189 -20.17 11.73 -2.42
C SER A 189 -19.14 11.24 -1.40
N ARG A 190 -19.65 10.91 -0.21
CA ARG A 190 -18.89 10.27 0.86
C ARG A 190 -19.72 9.17 1.52
N TRP A 191 -19.03 8.16 2.03
CA TRP A 191 -19.65 7.09 2.79
C TRP A 191 -18.81 6.80 4.05
N ALA A 192 -19.48 6.56 5.16
CA ALA A 192 -18.87 6.31 6.45
C ALA A 192 -19.65 5.25 7.23
N VAL A 193 -18.96 4.51 8.09
CA VAL A 193 -19.63 3.68 9.09
C VAL A 193 -20.16 4.54 10.24
N LYS A 194 -21.14 4.02 10.95
CA LYS A 194 -21.72 4.68 12.12
C LYS A 194 -20.64 5.06 13.14
N GLY A 195 -20.81 6.23 13.79
CA GLY A 195 -19.93 6.76 14.82
C GLY A 195 -18.70 7.50 14.31
N GLN A 196 -18.45 7.55 12.99
CA GLN A 196 -17.36 8.33 12.43
C GLN A 196 -17.67 9.83 12.32
N ARG A 197 -18.92 10.22 12.20
CA ARG A 197 -19.30 11.63 12.18
C ARG A 197 -19.16 12.24 13.57
N ARG A 198 -18.71 13.48 13.66
CA ARG A 198 -18.52 14.18 14.96
C ARG A 198 -19.84 14.56 15.63
N ASP A 199 -20.92 14.67 14.85
CA ASP A 199 -22.29 14.94 15.34
C ASP A 199 -23.03 13.67 15.79
N GLU A 200 -22.42 12.47 15.64
CA GLU A 200 -22.93 11.19 16.15
C GLU A 200 -22.19 10.79 17.44
N PRO A 201 -22.80 9.96 18.30
CA PRO A 201 -22.08 9.30 19.40
C PRO A 201 -20.88 8.52 18.83
N ALA A 202 -19.72 8.63 19.49
CA ALA A 202 -18.56 7.85 19.10
C ALA A 202 -18.75 6.38 19.49
N GLU A 203 -18.39 5.45 18.60
CA GLU A 203 -18.31 4.03 18.96
C GLU A 203 -17.07 3.78 19.84
N PRO A 204 -17.13 2.79 20.76
CA PRO A 204 -16.01 2.48 21.66
C PRO A 204 -14.71 2.16 20.91
N GLN A 205 -14.83 1.56 19.73
CA GLN A 205 -13.72 1.27 18.85
C GLN A 205 -13.89 2.06 17.55
N LEU A 206 -13.13 3.13 17.40
CA LEU A 206 -13.21 3.97 16.22
C LEU A 206 -12.76 3.19 14.98
N ALA A 207 -13.67 3.02 14.03
CA ALA A 207 -13.33 2.50 12.71
C ALA A 207 -12.65 3.58 11.85
N SER A 208 -11.78 3.15 10.95
CA SER A 208 -11.13 4.00 9.97
C SER A 208 -10.97 3.25 8.67
N LEU A 209 -11.31 3.86 7.55
CA LEU A 209 -10.92 3.32 6.24
C LEU A 209 -9.40 3.45 6.13
N HIS A 210 -8.70 2.31 6.29
CA HIS A 210 -7.24 2.31 6.40
C HIS A 210 -6.55 1.86 5.13
N GLY A 211 -7.02 0.80 4.51
CA GLY A 211 -6.48 0.33 3.24
C GLY A 211 -6.99 1.15 2.04
N PRO A 212 -6.40 0.94 0.86
CA PRO A 212 -6.89 1.60 -0.35
C PRO A 212 -8.33 1.16 -0.65
N PRO A 213 -9.22 2.08 -1.02
CA PRO A 213 -10.44 1.67 -1.68
C PRO A 213 -10.06 1.03 -3.03
N TYR A 214 -10.46 -0.22 -3.25
CA TYR A 214 -10.29 -0.86 -4.55
C TYR A 214 -11.61 -0.85 -5.29
N VAL A 215 -11.64 -0.28 -6.48
CA VAL A 215 -12.87 -0.16 -7.27
C VAL A 215 -12.77 -1.07 -8.48
N GLU A 216 -13.85 -1.82 -8.71
CA GLU A 216 -13.98 -2.68 -9.88
C GLU A 216 -15.42 -2.65 -10.41
N GLY A 217 -15.62 -1.99 -11.55
CA GLY A 217 -16.93 -1.73 -12.09
C GLY A 217 -17.77 -0.86 -11.15
N ASP A 218 -18.94 -1.36 -10.75
CA ASP A 218 -19.87 -0.70 -9.85
C ASP A 218 -19.71 -1.10 -8.37
N ARG A 219 -18.56 -1.66 -8.01
CA ARG A 219 -18.25 -2.11 -6.65
C ARG A 219 -17.02 -1.40 -6.09
N ALA A 220 -17.14 -0.92 -4.83
CA ALA A 220 -16.03 -0.43 -4.04
C ALA A 220 -15.75 -1.40 -2.88
N TRP A 221 -14.54 -1.95 -2.88
CA TRP A 221 -14.01 -2.89 -1.89
C TRP A 221 -13.18 -2.12 -0.88
N LEU A 222 -13.66 -2.02 0.35
CA LEU A 222 -13.10 -1.14 1.37
C LEU A 222 -12.58 -1.93 2.56
N SER A 223 -11.33 -1.70 2.91
CA SER A 223 -10.70 -2.24 4.11
C SER A 223 -10.88 -1.26 5.26
N TYR A 224 -11.94 -1.46 6.01
CA TYR A 224 -12.44 -0.47 6.98
C TYR A 224 -11.91 -0.69 8.39
N GLY A 225 -10.66 -1.11 8.51
CA GLY A 225 -10.00 -1.31 9.80
C GLY A 225 -10.82 -2.25 10.70
N ARG A 226 -11.15 -1.79 11.90
CA ARG A 226 -11.92 -2.56 12.87
C ARG A 226 -13.36 -2.86 12.47
N ALA A 227 -13.94 -2.09 11.56
CA ALA A 227 -15.24 -2.41 10.99
C ALA A 227 -15.17 -3.58 9.98
N GLY A 228 -13.96 -4.00 9.58
CA GLY A 228 -13.74 -5.15 8.72
C GLY A 228 -13.72 -4.81 7.23
N ALA A 229 -14.06 -5.79 6.41
CA ALA A 229 -14.20 -5.66 4.97
C ALA A 229 -15.60 -5.16 4.62
N VAL A 230 -15.68 -4.08 3.88
CA VAL A 230 -16.94 -3.44 3.47
C VAL A 230 -17.04 -3.45 1.95
N LEU A 231 -18.16 -3.90 1.42
CA LEU A 231 -18.47 -3.84 -0.01
C LEU A 231 -19.60 -2.84 -0.24
N LEU A 232 -19.36 -1.88 -1.12
CA LEU A 232 -20.39 -0.92 -1.53
C LEU A 232 -20.79 -1.12 -2.99
N ASP A 233 -22.07 -0.89 -3.28
CA ASP A 233 -22.60 -0.62 -4.61
C ASP A 233 -22.41 0.88 -4.88
N ILE A 234 -21.68 1.19 -5.93
CA ILE A 234 -21.42 2.54 -6.43
C ILE A 234 -21.92 2.74 -7.86
N SER A 235 -22.88 1.93 -8.31
CA SER A 235 -23.56 2.12 -9.61
C SER A 235 -24.13 3.52 -9.76
N ASP A 236 -24.61 4.10 -8.66
CA ASP A 236 -24.85 5.53 -8.52
C ASP A 236 -23.75 6.12 -7.62
N VAL A 237 -22.73 6.72 -8.24
CA VAL A 237 -21.59 7.32 -7.52
C VAL A 237 -22.01 8.45 -6.56
N THR A 238 -23.20 9.01 -6.71
CA THR A 238 -23.73 10.05 -5.80
C THR A 238 -24.34 9.48 -4.52
N ARG A 239 -24.60 8.16 -4.51
CA ARG A 239 -25.29 7.44 -3.40
C ARG A 239 -24.71 6.05 -3.16
N PRO A 240 -23.47 5.92 -2.71
CA PRO A 240 -22.87 4.62 -2.35
C PRO A 240 -23.76 3.87 -1.34
N ARG A 241 -24.04 2.59 -1.59
CA ARG A 241 -24.90 1.76 -0.75
C ARG A 241 -24.13 0.54 -0.24
N LEU A 242 -24.35 0.20 1.03
CA LEU A 242 -23.79 -1.00 1.61
C LEU A 242 -24.38 -2.26 0.96
N VAL A 243 -23.51 -3.12 0.42
CA VAL A 243 -23.86 -4.47 -0.05
C VAL A 243 -23.63 -5.48 1.06
N SER A 244 -22.43 -5.48 1.63
CA SER A 244 -22.07 -6.37 2.73
C SER A 244 -20.95 -5.80 3.58
N GLN A 245 -20.88 -6.30 4.81
CA GLN A 245 -19.78 -6.04 5.74
C GLN A 245 -19.39 -7.34 6.42
N PHE A 246 -18.11 -7.70 6.35
CA PHE A 246 -17.55 -8.84 7.04
C PHE A 246 -16.64 -8.36 8.18
N SER A 247 -17.14 -8.50 9.40
CA SER A 247 -16.34 -8.16 10.60
C SER A 247 -15.37 -9.28 10.89
N ILE A 248 -14.11 -8.93 11.16
CA ILE A 248 -13.13 -9.87 11.69
C ILE A 248 -13.19 -9.98 13.23
N GLY A 249 -14.08 -9.20 13.87
CA GLY A 249 -14.34 -9.25 15.31
C GLY A 249 -13.08 -9.05 16.13
N ASP A 250 -12.92 -9.90 17.13
CA ASP A 250 -11.73 -9.92 18.02
C ASP A 250 -10.56 -10.70 17.41
N PHE A 251 -10.68 -11.17 16.17
CA PHE A 251 -9.53 -11.72 15.46
C PHE A 251 -8.53 -10.62 15.18
N GLY A 252 -7.42 -10.70 15.86
CA GLY A 252 -6.24 -10.19 15.31
C GLY A 252 -5.89 -8.76 15.60
N SER A 253 -5.40 -8.19 14.60
CA SER A 253 -4.69 -6.93 14.48
C SER A 253 -5.34 -5.76 15.20
N ILE A 254 -4.54 -4.97 15.89
CA ILE A 254 -4.96 -3.67 16.45
C ILE A 254 -5.60 -2.78 15.37
N MET A 255 -5.11 -2.86 14.12
CA MET A 255 -5.65 -2.11 12.99
C MET A 255 -6.93 -2.73 12.42
N GLY A 256 -7.05 -4.05 12.41
CA GLY A 256 -8.13 -4.76 11.74
C GLY A 256 -7.86 -4.99 10.25
N CYS A 257 -8.88 -4.84 9.40
CA CYS A 257 -8.80 -5.06 7.95
C CYS A 257 -7.95 -3.96 7.29
N HIS A 258 -6.89 -4.37 6.56
CA HIS A 258 -5.98 -3.49 5.84
C HIS A 258 -6.18 -3.55 4.32
N THR A 259 -6.44 -4.73 3.78
CA THR A 259 -6.65 -4.91 2.33
C THR A 259 -7.88 -5.76 2.09
N TYR A 260 -8.71 -5.38 1.11
CA TYR A 260 -9.84 -6.16 0.63
C TYR A 260 -9.80 -6.14 -0.90
N LEU A 261 -9.19 -7.18 -1.51
CA LEU A 261 -8.93 -7.26 -2.94
C LEU A 261 -9.81 -8.31 -3.60
N PRO A 262 -10.64 -7.97 -4.59
CA PRO A 262 -11.45 -8.94 -5.33
C PRO A 262 -10.62 -9.81 -6.26
N LEU A 263 -11.02 -11.06 -6.39
CA LEU A 263 -10.64 -12.01 -7.44
C LEU A 263 -11.92 -12.45 -8.14
N LYS A 264 -12.56 -11.55 -8.88
CA LYS A 264 -13.92 -11.71 -9.42
C LYS A 264 -14.09 -12.95 -10.26
N GLU A 265 -13.14 -13.25 -11.14
CA GLU A 265 -13.21 -14.44 -12.02
C GLU A 265 -13.31 -15.75 -11.21
N ARG A 266 -12.81 -15.74 -9.98
CA ARG A 266 -12.85 -16.85 -9.04
C ARG A 266 -13.99 -16.76 -8.03
N LYS A 267 -14.80 -15.71 -8.06
CA LYS A 267 -15.81 -15.36 -7.03
C LYS A 267 -15.22 -15.37 -5.61
N MET A 268 -14.05 -14.77 -5.48
CA MET A 268 -13.27 -14.72 -4.24
C MET A 268 -12.83 -13.30 -3.95
N ALA A 269 -12.35 -13.08 -2.74
CA ALA A 269 -11.58 -11.91 -2.37
C ALA A 269 -10.45 -12.31 -1.41
N ILE A 270 -9.45 -11.45 -1.30
CA ILE A 270 -8.36 -11.57 -0.34
C ILE A 270 -8.55 -10.47 0.70
N LEU A 271 -8.54 -10.86 1.97
CA LEU A 271 -8.57 -9.94 3.11
C LEU A 271 -7.26 -10.06 3.87
N THR A 272 -6.61 -8.92 4.17
CA THR A 272 -5.45 -8.90 5.07
C THR A 272 -5.71 -8.03 6.27
N THR A 273 -5.01 -8.31 7.36
CA THR A 273 -4.77 -7.37 8.47
C THR A 273 -3.42 -6.68 8.28
N GLU A 274 -3.00 -5.86 9.23
CA GLU A 274 -1.67 -5.23 9.26
C GLU A 274 -1.08 -5.30 10.67
N ALA A 275 0.22 -5.60 10.76
CA ALA A 275 0.99 -5.47 11.99
C ALA A 275 1.32 -3.99 12.26
N ILE A 276 1.00 -3.50 13.44
CA ILE A 276 1.24 -2.11 13.87
C ILE A 276 2.42 -2.02 14.83
N LEU A 277 2.51 -2.95 15.78
CA LEU A 277 3.55 -2.98 16.78
C LEU A 277 4.77 -3.77 16.29
N GLU A 278 5.94 -3.40 16.81
CA GLU A 278 7.18 -4.14 16.56
C GLU A 278 7.29 -5.38 17.48
N ASP A 279 8.24 -6.24 17.16
CA ASP A 279 8.61 -7.43 17.95
C ASP A 279 7.44 -8.41 18.14
N ASN A 280 6.54 -8.47 17.15
CA ASN A 280 5.36 -9.34 17.14
C ASN A 280 4.46 -9.17 18.39
N ARG A 281 4.35 -7.94 18.90
CA ARG A 281 3.51 -7.60 20.06
C ARG A 281 2.04 -7.38 19.71
N ASP A 282 1.70 -7.34 18.40
CA ASP A 282 0.31 -7.38 17.96
C ASP A 282 -0.33 -8.73 18.28
N SER A 283 -1.64 -8.72 18.38
CA SER A 283 -2.41 -9.96 18.27
C SER A 283 -2.25 -10.56 16.86
N ALA A 284 -2.72 -11.80 16.66
CA ALA A 284 -2.53 -12.53 15.41
C ALA A 284 -2.94 -11.74 14.18
N ASN A 285 -1.99 -11.51 13.29
CA ASN A 285 -2.21 -10.94 11.97
C ASN A 285 -2.46 -12.06 10.96
N LEU A 286 -3.36 -11.86 10.02
CA LEU A 286 -3.78 -12.90 9.10
C LEU A 286 -4.00 -12.39 7.66
N VAL A 287 -3.96 -13.33 6.74
CA VAL A 287 -4.46 -13.20 5.37
C VAL A 287 -5.52 -14.25 5.17
N ALA A 288 -6.73 -13.87 4.80
CA ALA A 288 -7.83 -14.78 4.55
C ALA A 288 -8.23 -14.78 3.07
N LEU A 289 -8.58 -15.97 2.55
CA LEU A 289 -9.30 -16.12 1.30
C LEU A 289 -10.79 -16.14 1.62
N MET A 290 -11.56 -15.35 0.88
CA MET A 290 -12.99 -15.13 1.11
C MET A 290 -13.80 -15.69 -0.06
N ASP A 291 -14.87 -16.43 0.23
CA ASP A 291 -15.91 -16.81 -0.74
C ASP A 291 -16.84 -15.60 -0.96
N MET A 292 -16.94 -15.18 -2.21
CA MET A 292 -17.78 -14.08 -2.68
C MET A 292 -18.84 -14.57 -3.67
N SER A 293 -19.18 -15.86 -3.66
CA SER A 293 -20.24 -16.42 -4.52
C SER A 293 -21.60 -15.74 -4.28
N ASP A 294 -21.84 -15.28 -3.06
CA ASP A 294 -22.91 -14.36 -2.67
C ASP A 294 -22.28 -13.12 -2.04
N GLU A 295 -22.18 -12.03 -2.82
CA GLU A 295 -21.59 -10.76 -2.37
C GLU A 295 -22.26 -10.18 -1.11
N THR A 296 -23.52 -10.56 -0.84
CA THR A 296 -24.27 -10.10 0.34
C THR A 296 -23.91 -10.88 1.60
N LYS A 297 -23.23 -12.02 1.47
CA LYS A 297 -22.89 -12.95 2.57
C LYS A 297 -21.46 -13.48 2.44
N PRO A 298 -20.45 -12.62 2.45
CA PRO A 298 -19.05 -13.06 2.33
C PRO A 298 -18.68 -14.02 3.47
N ARG A 299 -17.85 -15.04 3.17
CA ARG A 299 -17.43 -16.06 4.13
C ARG A 299 -15.92 -16.29 4.02
N ALA A 300 -15.25 -16.46 5.14
CA ALA A 300 -13.85 -16.91 5.14
C ALA A 300 -13.78 -18.39 4.71
N MET A 301 -12.92 -18.71 3.75
CA MET A 301 -12.65 -20.08 3.27
C MET A 301 -11.44 -20.66 3.98
N SER A 302 -10.35 -19.89 4.07
CA SER A 302 -9.11 -20.32 4.69
C SER A 302 -8.30 -19.11 5.16
N ILE A 303 -7.31 -19.40 6.00
CA ILE A 303 -6.28 -18.44 6.42
C ILE A 303 -4.96 -18.97 5.88
N LEU A 304 -4.15 -18.09 5.27
CA LEU A 304 -2.83 -18.43 4.76
C LEU A 304 -1.89 -18.79 5.92
N PRO A 305 -0.99 -19.76 5.74
CA PRO A 305 0.04 -20.08 6.73
C PRO A 305 0.88 -18.86 7.08
N THR A 306 1.08 -18.60 8.37
CA THR A 306 1.99 -17.55 8.83
C THR A 306 3.43 -17.96 8.50
N PRO A 307 4.23 -17.05 7.89
CA PRO A 307 5.62 -17.35 7.57
C PRO A 307 6.44 -17.72 8.80
N ILE A 308 7.29 -18.72 8.66
CA ILE A 308 8.31 -19.09 9.64
C ILE A 308 9.69 -18.80 9.05
N PRO A 309 10.70 -18.48 9.89
CA PRO A 309 12.09 -18.39 9.45
C PRO A 309 12.55 -19.69 8.80
N SER A 310 13.42 -19.61 7.79
CA SER A 310 14.03 -20.79 7.20
C SER A 310 15.02 -21.44 8.20
N GLU A 311 15.42 -22.67 7.92
CA GLU A 311 16.46 -23.37 8.70
C GLU A 311 17.83 -22.67 8.65
N GLN A 312 18.03 -21.80 7.66
CA GLN A 312 19.26 -21.01 7.48
C GLN A 312 19.23 -19.69 8.23
N ALA A 313 18.08 -19.29 8.80
CA ALA A 313 17.96 -18.06 9.55
C ALA A 313 18.81 -18.07 10.83
N SER A 314 19.41 -16.93 11.15
CA SER A 314 20.16 -16.75 12.40
C SER A 314 19.26 -16.46 13.62
N TYR A 315 17.95 -16.49 13.44
CA TYR A 315 16.92 -16.21 14.46
C TYR A 315 15.84 -17.31 14.40
N SER A 316 15.25 -17.62 15.54
CA SER A 316 14.22 -18.67 15.67
C SER A 316 12.80 -18.16 15.40
N SER A 317 12.59 -16.84 15.41
CA SER A 317 11.31 -16.22 15.12
C SER A 317 11.49 -14.79 14.61
N TYR A 318 10.51 -14.26 13.89
CA TYR A 318 10.53 -12.86 13.45
C TYR A 318 10.38 -11.87 14.63
N ALA A 319 9.80 -12.29 15.76
CA ALA A 319 9.83 -11.51 16.99
C ALA A 319 11.26 -11.31 17.50
N GLN A 320 12.08 -12.37 17.46
CA GLN A 320 13.51 -12.28 17.82
C GLN A 320 14.29 -11.43 16.81
N ARG A 321 13.97 -11.51 15.51
CA ARG A 321 14.56 -10.64 14.49
C ARG A 321 14.27 -9.18 14.77
N GLY A 322 13.05 -8.84 15.15
CA GLY A 322 12.58 -7.49 15.46
C GLY A 322 11.89 -6.78 14.31
N GLY A 323 11.47 -5.55 14.53
CA GLY A 323 10.64 -4.79 13.64
C GLY A 323 9.18 -5.27 13.60
N LYS A 324 8.37 -4.73 12.70
CA LYS A 324 7.03 -5.23 12.45
C LYS A 324 7.09 -6.58 11.74
N PHE A 325 6.18 -7.48 12.08
CA PHE A 325 5.99 -8.76 11.40
C PHE A 325 4.50 -9.05 11.25
N GLY A 326 4.05 -9.21 10.04
CA GLY A 326 2.67 -9.46 9.65
C GLY A 326 2.44 -9.09 8.18
N PRO A 327 1.29 -9.45 7.60
CA PRO A 327 0.96 -9.03 6.24
C PRO A 327 0.82 -7.52 6.16
N HIS A 328 1.09 -6.98 4.99
CA HIS A 328 0.87 -5.57 4.69
C HIS A 328 0.21 -5.41 3.32
N ASN A 329 0.96 -5.05 2.29
CA ASN A 329 0.39 -4.85 0.96
C ASN A 329 0.46 -6.11 0.11
N ILE A 330 -0.60 -6.33 -0.67
CA ILE A 330 -0.68 -7.31 -1.75
C ILE A 330 -0.42 -6.57 -3.06
N HIS A 331 0.13 -7.26 -4.05
CA HIS A 331 0.14 -6.75 -5.40
C HIS A 331 -1.29 -6.46 -5.89
N MET A 332 -1.53 -5.23 -6.31
CA MET A 332 -2.81 -4.77 -6.86
C MET A 332 -2.60 -4.24 -8.29
N PRO A 333 -3.24 -4.83 -9.30
CA PRO A 333 -3.02 -4.42 -10.69
C PRO A 333 -3.68 -3.08 -11.06
N HIS A 334 -4.57 -2.54 -10.24
CA HIS A 334 -5.28 -1.27 -10.48
C HIS A 334 -5.80 -1.11 -11.91
N HIS A 335 -6.22 -2.21 -12.54
CA HIS A 335 -6.70 -2.31 -13.93
C HIS A 335 -5.71 -1.77 -14.99
N GLN A 336 -4.42 -1.66 -14.65
CA GLN A 336 -3.38 -1.20 -15.58
C GLN A 336 -2.82 -2.36 -16.40
N SER A 337 -2.81 -2.24 -17.72
CA SER A 337 -2.32 -3.29 -18.64
C SER A 337 -0.81 -3.59 -18.50
N CYS A 338 -0.05 -2.65 -17.95
CA CYS A 338 1.37 -2.84 -17.66
C CYS A 338 1.63 -3.61 -16.37
N LEU A 339 0.60 -3.94 -15.61
CA LEU A 339 0.72 -4.71 -14.37
C LEU A 339 0.21 -6.14 -14.56
N ALA A 340 0.84 -7.08 -13.88
CA ALA A 340 0.41 -8.46 -13.86
C ALA A 340 -0.95 -8.59 -13.16
N LYS A 341 -1.79 -9.52 -13.62
CA LYS A 341 -3.01 -9.87 -12.90
C LYS A 341 -2.68 -10.69 -11.65
N VAL A 342 -3.56 -10.66 -10.67
CA VAL A 342 -3.48 -11.59 -9.54
C VAL A 342 -4.10 -12.92 -9.99
N GLY A 343 -3.24 -13.90 -10.22
CA GLY A 343 -3.65 -15.24 -10.64
C GLY A 343 -3.66 -16.24 -9.48
N ASN A 344 -3.07 -17.41 -9.75
CA ASN A 344 -2.92 -18.49 -8.76
C ASN A 344 -1.74 -18.30 -7.80
N LEU A 345 -0.85 -17.36 -8.11
CA LEU A 345 0.29 -16.99 -7.28
C LEU A 345 0.03 -15.65 -6.61
N LEU A 346 -0.18 -15.70 -5.30
CA LEU A 346 -0.38 -14.49 -4.49
C LEU A 346 0.96 -13.99 -3.97
N HIS A 347 1.23 -12.70 -4.17
CA HIS A 347 2.43 -12.02 -3.70
C HIS A 347 2.04 -10.97 -2.66
N LEU A 348 2.71 -10.97 -1.52
CA LEU A 348 2.49 -9.97 -0.49
C LEU A 348 3.74 -9.68 0.35
N THR A 349 3.79 -8.49 0.92
CA THR A 349 4.84 -8.08 1.84
C THR A 349 4.47 -8.45 3.28
N TYR A 350 5.51 -8.79 4.06
CA TYR A 350 5.37 -9.21 5.46
C TYR A 350 6.33 -8.44 6.38
N PHE A 351 6.57 -7.15 6.11
CA PHE A 351 7.54 -6.31 6.82
C PHE A 351 8.90 -7.01 7.00
N ALA A 352 9.33 -7.29 8.25
CA ALA A 352 10.59 -7.99 8.53
C ALA A 352 10.61 -9.42 7.99
N GLY A 353 9.45 -10.00 7.70
CA GLY A 353 9.32 -11.30 7.02
C GLY A 353 9.59 -11.25 5.51
N GLY A 354 9.81 -10.08 4.94
CA GLY A 354 10.15 -9.91 3.52
C GLY A 354 8.98 -10.08 2.56
N LEU A 355 9.26 -10.52 1.34
CA LEU A 355 8.28 -10.92 0.33
C LEU A 355 7.86 -12.37 0.58
N ARG A 356 6.56 -12.65 0.46
CA ARG A 356 5.96 -13.98 0.59
C ARG A 356 5.11 -14.32 -0.63
N LEU A 357 5.20 -15.57 -1.10
CA LEU A 357 4.49 -16.07 -2.27
C LEU A 357 3.69 -17.31 -1.91
N TYR A 358 2.41 -17.29 -2.23
CA TYR A 358 1.49 -18.38 -1.91
C TYR A 358 0.82 -18.93 -3.16
N ASP A 359 0.80 -20.25 -3.29
CA ASP A 359 -0.06 -20.98 -4.22
C ASP A 359 -1.48 -20.99 -3.64
N ILE A 360 -2.41 -20.36 -4.36
CA ILE A 360 -3.81 -20.27 -3.98
C ILE A 360 -4.74 -20.98 -4.98
N ARG A 361 -4.20 -21.93 -5.80
CA ARG A 361 -5.02 -22.73 -6.73
C ARG A 361 -6.13 -23.47 -6.02
N ASP A 362 -5.81 -24.12 -4.92
CA ASP A 362 -6.79 -24.64 -3.98
C ASP A 362 -7.01 -23.60 -2.88
N PRO A 363 -8.14 -22.88 -2.89
CA PRO A 363 -8.40 -21.84 -1.92
C PRO A 363 -8.64 -22.35 -0.49
N TYR A 364 -8.84 -23.66 -0.31
CA TYR A 364 -8.98 -24.29 1.01
C TYR A 364 -7.65 -24.76 1.58
N GLN A 365 -6.61 -24.90 0.75
CA GLN A 365 -5.29 -25.37 1.14
C GLN A 365 -4.17 -24.48 0.56
N PRO A 366 -4.17 -23.16 0.86
CA PRO A 366 -3.11 -22.28 0.38
C PRO A 366 -1.75 -22.70 0.95
N ARG A 367 -0.68 -22.56 0.14
CA ARG A 367 0.67 -23.03 0.53
C ARG A 367 1.70 -21.95 0.22
N GLU A 368 2.59 -21.66 1.17
CA GLU A 368 3.76 -20.84 0.88
C GLU A 368 4.73 -21.64 -0.02
N ILE A 369 5.05 -21.09 -1.18
CA ILE A 369 5.92 -21.74 -2.17
C ILE A 369 7.17 -20.93 -2.48
N GLY A 370 7.26 -19.70 -2.04
CA GLY A 370 8.42 -18.87 -2.28
C GLY A 370 8.51 -17.68 -1.30
N TYR A 371 9.70 -17.16 -1.14
CA TYR A 371 9.96 -15.98 -0.34
C TYR A 371 11.30 -15.34 -0.70
N PHE A 372 11.43 -14.07 -0.34
CA PHE A 372 12.69 -13.35 -0.35
C PHE A 372 12.78 -12.46 0.89
N VAL A 373 13.76 -12.73 1.74
CA VAL A 373 14.01 -11.96 2.96
C VAL A 373 15.42 -11.35 2.84
N PRO A 374 15.55 -10.03 2.68
CA PRO A 374 16.88 -9.42 2.60
C PRO A 374 17.60 -9.49 3.94
N GLY A 375 18.93 -9.40 3.89
CA GLY A 375 19.75 -9.18 5.07
C GLY A 375 19.48 -7.84 5.72
N ASP A 376 19.95 -7.67 6.96
CA ASP A 376 19.71 -6.43 7.69
C ASP A 376 20.44 -5.25 7.06
N PRO A 377 19.79 -4.06 7.00
CA PRO A 377 20.39 -2.86 6.44
C PRO A 377 21.66 -2.44 7.20
N GLN A 378 22.62 -1.83 6.47
CA GLN A 378 23.83 -1.29 7.09
C GLN A 378 23.63 0.13 7.62
N GLU A 379 22.68 0.86 7.06
CA GLU A 379 22.32 2.22 7.48
C GLU A 379 20.81 2.39 7.49
N ARG A 380 20.35 3.36 8.23
CA ARG A 380 18.94 3.70 8.37
C ARG A 380 18.59 4.81 7.37
N LEU A 381 17.68 4.52 6.44
CA LEU A 381 17.11 5.54 5.55
C LEU A 381 15.93 6.27 6.21
N ALA A 382 15.27 5.60 7.13
CA ALA A 382 14.12 6.09 7.87
C ALA A 382 14.51 6.95 9.09
N ARG A 383 13.51 7.45 9.79
CA ARG A 383 13.70 8.14 11.08
C ARG A 383 14.41 7.22 12.08
N PRO A 384 15.26 7.79 12.97
CA PRO A 384 16.17 6.98 13.80
C PRO A 384 15.49 6.04 14.80
N TYR A 385 14.19 6.14 14.97
CA TYR A 385 13.44 5.36 15.96
C TYR A 385 12.64 4.20 15.38
N LEU A 386 12.51 4.10 14.04
CA LEU A 386 11.59 3.15 13.42
C LEU A 386 12.22 2.43 12.22
N PRO A 387 12.24 1.11 12.23
CA PRO A 387 11.97 0.24 13.38
C PRO A 387 13.06 0.43 14.45
N THR A 388 12.76 0.09 15.69
CA THR A 388 13.72 0.17 16.82
C THR A 388 14.98 -0.61 16.51
N LYS A 389 14.84 -1.84 16.03
CA LYS A 389 15.91 -2.65 15.46
C LYS A 389 16.06 -2.35 13.97
N LEU A 390 17.27 -2.21 13.48
CA LEU A 390 17.52 -1.97 12.06
C LEU A 390 17.39 -3.29 11.29
N VAL A 391 16.18 -3.55 10.83
CA VAL A 391 15.80 -4.73 10.04
C VAL A 391 14.98 -4.29 8.82
N PRO A 392 14.87 -5.13 7.78
CA PRO A 392 14.01 -4.83 6.62
C PRO A 392 12.57 -4.59 7.06
N GLN A 393 11.91 -3.69 6.35
CA GLN A 393 10.48 -3.40 6.53
C GLN A 393 9.87 -3.24 5.13
N TYR A 394 9.56 -4.39 4.49
CA TYR A 394 8.91 -4.41 3.18
C TYR A 394 7.49 -3.86 3.29
N GLU A 395 7.26 -2.73 2.62
CA GLU A 395 6.02 -1.94 2.72
C GLU A 395 5.05 -2.23 1.59
N ASP A 396 5.50 -2.14 0.33
CA ASP A 396 4.65 -2.26 -0.84
C ASP A 396 5.23 -3.18 -1.89
N ILE A 397 4.36 -3.67 -2.77
CA ILE A 397 4.72 -4.57 -3.86
C ILE A 397 3.95 -4.22 -5.12
N LEU A 398 4.65 -4.26 -6.25
CA LEU A 398 4.08 -4.13 -7.57
C LEU A 398 4.73 -5.14 -8.52
N ILE A 399 3.94 -5.75 -9.40
CA ILE A 399 4.46 -6.71 -10.38
C ILE A 399 4.08 -6.21 -11.77
N ASP A 400 5.07 -6.08 -12.64
CA ASP A 400 4.80 -5.67 -14.00
C ASP A 400 4.40 -6.87 -14.89
N SER A 401 3.82 -6.58 -16.06
CA SER A 401 3.39 -7.64 -16.98
C SER A 401 4.55 -8.40 -17.63
N ARG A 402 5.82 -8.01 -17.38
CA ARG A 402 7.04 -8.74 -17.76
C ARG A 402 7.47 -9.75 -16.70
N GLY A 403 6.79 -9.76 -15.51
CA GLY A 403 7.05 -10.66 -14.39
C GLY A 403 8.12 -10.16 -13.41
N PHE A 404 8.56 -8.90 -13.51
CA PHE A 404 9.45 -8.31 -12.51
C PHE A 404 8.63 -7.82 -11.31
N ILE A 405 9.16 -8.10 -10.12
CA ILE A 405 8.53 -7.79 -8.83
C ILE A 405 9.30 -6.62 -8.23
N TYR A 406 8.62 -5.51 -8.00
CA TYR A 406 9.17 -4.32 -7.35
C TYR A 406 8.70 -4.29 -5.91
N VAL A 407 9.63 -4.22 -4.97
CA VAL A 407 9.32 -4.18 -3.53
C VAL A 407 9.90 -2.93 -2.91
N GLY A 408 9.05 -2.17 -2.26
CA GLY A 408 9.43 -0.99 -1.51
C GLY A 408 9.77 -1.34 -0.07
N ASP A 409 10.88 -0.78 0.43
CA ASP A 409 11.29 -0.94 1.83
C ASP A 409 11.63 0.42 2.44
N ARG A 410 11.23 0.63 3.68
CA ARG A 410 11.49 1.88 4.38
C ARG A 410 12.98 2.10 4.72
N ASN A 411 13.78 1.03 4.74
CA ASN A 411 15.22 1.07 5.02
C ASN A 411 16.09 0.74 3.81
N TYR A 412 15.53 0.00 2.82
CA TYR A 412 16.30 -0.44 1.65
C TYR A 412 15.94 0.29 0.34
N GLY A 413 14.94 1.17 0.33
CA GLY A 413 14.49 1.81 -0.91
C GLY A 413 13.73 0.85 -1.82
N LEU A 414 14.26 0.55 -3.01
CA LEU A 414 13.63 -0.28 -4.04
C LEU A 414 14.44 -1.55 -4.29
N THR A 415 13.80 -2.71 -4.14
CA THR A 415 14.34 -4.01 -4.56
C THR A 415 13.58 -4.50 -5.78
N VAL A 416 14.27 -4.97 -6.81
CA VAL A 416 13.69 -5.62 -7.99
C VAL A 416 14.01 -7.10 -7.92
N LEU A 417 12.97 -7.92 -8.00
CA LEU A 417 13.02 -9.37 -7.85
C LEU A 417 12.37 -10.05 -9.05
N ARG A 418 12.60 -11.37 -9.18
CA ARG A 418 11.92 -12.22 -10.15
C ARG A 418 11.55 -13.56 -9.52
N TYR A 419 10.35 -14.03 -9.79
CA TYR A 419 9.94 -15.38 -9.43
C TYR A 419 10.56 -16.41 -10.37
N THR A 420 11.12 -17.48 -9.80
CA THR A 420 11.83 -18.55 -10.53
C THR A 420 11.26 -19.94 -10.22
N GLY A 421 10.15 -19.99 -9.50
CA GLY A 421 9.49 -21.23 -9.16
C GLY A 421 8.58 -21.78 -10.26
N PRO A 422 7.80 -22.81 -9.97
CA PRO A 422 6.88 -23.44 -10.93
C PRO A 422 5.83 -22.44 -11.44
N ASP A 423 5.51 -22.52 -12.73
CA ASP A 423 4.34 -21.83 -13.28
C ASP A 423 3.05 -22.47 -12.71
N LEU A 424 2.20 -21.65 -12.10
CA LEU A 424 0.92 -22.10 -11.52
C LEU A 424 -0.26 -21.86 -12.46
N GLY A 425 -0.04 -21.21 -13.60
CA GLY A 425 -1.09 -20.77 -14.51
C GLY A 425 -2.02 -19.70 -13.90
N GLY A 426 -2.98 -19.23 -14.70
CA GLY A 426 -4.03 -18.32 -14.25
C GLY A 426 -3.60 -16.86 -14.06
N GLY A 427 -2.48 -16.46 -14.69
CA GLY A 427 -2.00 -15.08 -14.73
C GLY A 427 -2.35 -14.37 -16.03
#